data_47b6e0ddfe161a6d6787b9b4111338e6
#
_entry.id   47b6e0ddfe161a6d6787b9b4111338e6
#
_cell.length_a   1.000
_cell.length_b   1.000
_cell.length_c   1.000
_cell.angle_alpha   90.00
_cell.angle_beta   90.00
_cell.angle_gamma   90.00
#
_symmetry.space_group_name_H-M   'P 1'
#
loop_
_entity.id
_entity.type
_entity.pdbx_description
1 polymer ?
#
loop_
_entity_poly.entity_id
_entity_poly.type
_entity_poly.pdbx_seq_one_letter_code
_entity_poly.pdbx_strand_id
1 'polypeptide(L)'
;LSGKFDLYNDDTKIVTDYKTASVWKILFGEFEDWRRQLLIYCYMLRQIGFDAQAGQIVAFLKDHSKRDAKIKADYPPYPVQTVKFTFTDADFAECEEWLTAKFKEIEAAEKLPDDELPICTPEERFNSGDKYAVMKKGRKTALRVLDSLEEAKQWMAENGGDEIQVRPGEDKKCMDYCAACEFCNYYREKVVNGNGGIKAV
;
A
#
# COMPACT_ATOMS: atom_id res chain seq x y z
N LEU A 1 4.49 6.32 21.27
CA LEU A 1 4.18 5.17 20.41
C LEU A 1 3.55 4.05 21.23
N SER A 2 2.50 3.45 20.74
CA SER A 2 1.87 2.27 21.34
C SER A 2 1.56 1.25 20.25
N GLY A 3 1.61 -0.04 20.59
CA GLY A 3 1.32 -1.13 19.68
C GLY A 3 0.74 -2.32 20.42
N LYS A 4 -0.02 -3.16 19.68
CA LYS A 4 -0.59 -4.37 20.21
C LYS A 4 -0.27 -5.52 19.25
N PHE A 5 0.49 -6.48 19.72
CA PHE A 5 0.75 -7.74 19.02
C PHE A 5 -0.04 -8.88 19.70
N ASP A 6 -0.19 -10.00 19.01
CA ASP A 6 -1.01 -11.11 19.55
C ASP A 6 -0.22 -11.99 20.50
N LEU A 7 1.05 -12.29 20.20
CA LEU A 7 1.86 -13.19 21.01
C LEU A 7 3.35 -12.83 20.91
N TYR A 8 4.06 -12.86 22.03
CA TYR A 8 5.52 -12.94 22.08
C TYR A 8 5.92 -14.25 22.79
N ASN A 9 6.81 -14.99 22.18
CA ASN A 9 7.38 -16.19 22.77
C ASN A 9 8.82 -15.92 23.20
N ASP A 10 9.06 -15.94 24.51
CA ASP A 10 10.35 -15.59 25.07
C ASP A 10 11.44 -16.67 24.85
N ASP A 11 11.06 -17.93 24.67
CA ASP A 11 12.01 -19.00 24.36
C ASP A 11 12.57 -18.87 22.95
N THR A 12 11.72 -18.53 21.99
CA THR A 12 12.08 -18.39 20.57
C THR A 12 12.44 -16.97 20.15
N LYS A 13 12.15 -15.97 21.02
CA LYS A 13 12.34 -14.54 20.77
C LYS A 13 11.54 -14.01 19.56
N ILE A 14 10.40 -14.63 19.29
CA ILE A 14 9.55 -14.33 18.11
C ILE A 14 8.26 -13.63 18.54
N VAL A 15 7.99 -12.50 17.89
CA VAL A 15 6.68 -11.84 17.91
C VAL A 15 5.79 -12.47 16.84
N THR A 16 4.60 -12.88 17.20
CA THR A 16 3.60 -13.43 16.27
C THR A 16 2.39 -12.50 16.21
N ASP A 17 1.93 -12.23 14.99
CA ASP A 17 0.71 -11.47 14.75
C ASP A 17 -0.17 -12.27 13.77
N TYR A 18 -1.46 -12.41 14.08
CA TYR A 18 -2.41 -13.18 13.29
C TYR A 18 -3.18 -12.25 12.35
N LYS A 19 -3.20 -12.60 11.07
CA LYS A 19 -3.90 -11.80 10.06
C LYS A 19 -4.82 -12.62 9.20
N THR A 20 -5.94 -12.04 8.80
CA THR A 20 -6.72 -12.55 7.68
C THR A 20 -6.25 -11.86 6.41
N ALA A 21 -5.99 -12.63 5.37
CA ALA A 21 -5.49 -12.12 4.10
C ALA A 21 -6.16 -12.81 2.90
N SER A 22 -6.00 -12.22 1.72
CA SER A 22 -6.27 -12.91 0.47
C SER A 22 -5.07 -13.79 0.08
N VAL A 23 -5.34 -14.86 -0.63
CA VAL A 23 -4.33 -15.72 -1.26
C VAL A 23 -3.35 -14.91 -2.14
N TRP A 24 -3.83 -13.85 -2.76
CA TRP A 24 -3.03 -12.97 -3.61
C TRP A 24 -1.91 -12.25 -2.85
N LYS A 25 -2.09 -11.95 -1.56
CA LYS A 25 -1.03 -11.37 -0.72
C LYS A 25 0.18 -12.31 -0.63
N ILE A 26 -0.08 -13.62 -0.53
CA ILE A 26 0.98 -14.63 -0.51
C ILE A 26 1.61 -14.82 -1.89
N LEU A 27 0.78 -14.86 -2.93
CA LEU A 27 1.25 -15.07 -4.32
C LEU A 27 2.12 -13.92 -4.82
N PHE A 28 1.78 -12.68 -4.50
CA PHE A 28 2.59 -11.51 -4.90
C PHE A 28 3.83 -11.30 -4.04
N GLY A 29 3.84 -11.82 -2.79
CA GLY A 29 5.01 -11.72 -1.92
C GLY A 29 5.31 -10.30 -1.42
N GLU A 30 4.37 -9.39 -1.49
CA GLU A 30 4.50 -8.00 -1.04
C GLU A 30 4.24 -7.91 0.46
N PHE A 31 5.27 -8.10 1.29
CA PHE A 31 5.14 -8.20 2.74
C PHE A 31 5.79 -7.04 3.51
N GLU A 32 6.18 -5.96 2.85
CA GLU A 32 6.91 -4.87 3.51
C GLU A 32 6.10 -4.18 4.62
N ASP A 33 4.79 -4.07 4.47
CA ASP A 33 3.86 -3.59 5.50
C ASP A 33 3.87 -4.48 6.75
N TRP A 34 3.87 -5.80 6.56
CA TRP A 34 3.94 -6.78 7.64
C TRP A 34 5.33 -6.78 8.31
N ARG A 35 6.38 -6.73 7.50
CA ARG A 35 7.75 -6.65 7.99
C ARG A 35 7.95 -5.42 8.87
N ARG A 36 7.53 -4.25 8.40
CA ARG A 36 7.64 -2.99 9.15
C ARG A 36 6.85 -3.02 10.46
N GLN A 37 5.63 -3.53 10.44
CA GLN A 37 4.82 -3.67 11.65
C GLN A 37 5.52 -4.55 12.71
N LEU A 38 6.02 -5.71 12.30
CA LEU A 38 6.70 -6.64 13.20
C LEU A 38 8.04 -6.07 13.71
N LEU A 39 8.79 -5.37 12.87
CA LEU A 39 10.03 -4.70 13.27
C LEU A 39 9.76 -3.65 14.36
N ILE A 40 8.71 -2.84 14.19
CA ILE A 40 8.31 -1.85 15.21
C ILE A 40 7.92 -2.55 16.52
N TYR A 41 7.18 -3.65 16.48
CA TYR A 41 6.83 -4.41 17.68
C TYR A 41 8.07 -4.99 18.38
N CYS A 42 8.98 -5.58 17.63
CA CYS A 42 10.25 -6.08 18.17
C CYS A 42 11.09 -4.94 18.77
N TYR A 43 11.19 -3.79 18.09
CA TYR A 43 11.87 -2.61 18.58
C TYR A 43 11.28 -2.14 19.92
N MET A 44 9.96 -2.01 20.01
CA MET A 44 9.28 -1.59 21.25
C MET A 44 9.50 -2.57 22.40
N LEU A 45 9.49 -3.88 22.13
CA LEU A 45 9.78 -4.90 23.13
C LEU A 45 11.22 -4.81 23.63
N ARG A 46 12.19 -4.57 22.74
CA ARG A 46 13.59 -4.36 23.12
C ARG A 46 13.78 -3.15 24.02
N GLN A 47 13.04 -2.06 23.81
CA GLN A 47 13.08 -0.86 24.68
C GLN A 47 12.63 -1.14 26.11
N ILE A 48 11.84 -2.16 26.35
CA ILE A 48 11.37 -2.56 27.69
C ILE A 48 12.02 -3.84 28.21
N GLY A 49 13.15 -4.26 27.60
CA GLY A 49 14.05 -5.30 28.10
C GLY A 49 13.80 -6.73 27.59
N PHE A 50 12.92 -6.92 26.58
CA PHE A 50 12.76 -8.22 25.92
C PHE A 50 13.73 -8.36 24.75
N ASP A 51 14.29 -9.56 24.54
CA ASP A 51 15.19 -9.84 23.43
C ASP A 51 14.44 -10.31 22.18
N ALA A 52 13.53 -9.47 21.66
CA ALA A 52 12.80 -9.78 20.44
C ALA A 52 13.69 -9.61 19.21
N GLN A 53 13.92 -10.69 18.45
CA GLN A 53 14.84 -10.72 17.30
C GLN A 53 14.16 -11.05 15.99
N ALA A 54 12.94 -11.57 16.04
CA ALA A 54 12.21 -12.00 14.85
C ALA A 54 10.70 -11.78 14.99
N GLY A 55 10.04 -11.66 13.86
CA GLY A 55 8.60 -11.59 13.79
C GLY A 55 8.04 -12.57 12.77
N GLN A 56 6.80 -13.01 12.99
CA GLN A 56 6.07 -13.81 12.01
C GLN A 56 4.61 -13.38 11.91
N ILE A 57 4.09 -13.41 10.70
CA ILE A 57 2.65 -13.33 10.45
C ILE A 57 2.12 -14.74 10.23
N VAL A 58 1.08 -15.11 10.95
CA VAL A 58 0.28 -16.30 10.68
C VAL A 58 -0.97 -15.83 9.93
N ALA A 59 -0.97 -16.01 8.62
CA ALA A 59 -2.02 -15.52 7.72
C ALA A 59 -3.08 -16.59 7.46
N PHE A 60 -4.34 -16.27 7.75
CA PHE A 60 -5.51 -17.07 7.41
C PHE A 60 -6.08 -16.59 6.07
N LEU A 61 -5.97 -17.44 5.03
CA LEU A 61 -6.36 -17.09 3.67
C LEU A 61 -7.86 -17.32 3.46
N LYS A 62 -8.64 -16.22 3.46
CA LYS A 62 -10.11 -16.28 3.42
C LYS A 62 -10.68 -16.87 2.12
N ASP A 63 -9.95 -16.69 1.03
CA ASP A 63 -10.32 -17.08 -0.33
C ASP A 63 -9.52 -18.28 -0.85
N HIS A 64 -8.93 -19.08 0.05
CA HIS A 64 -8.16 -20.27 -0.30
C HIS A 64 -9.03 -21.34 -0.96
N SER A 65 -8.59 -21.79 -2.15
CA SER A 65 -9.25 -22.83 -2.94
C SER A 65 -8.51 -24.16 -2.84
N LYS A 66 -9.17 -25.18 -2.24
CA LYS A 66 -8.62 -26.54 -2.19
C LYS A 66 -8.41 -27.16 -3.57
N ARG A 67 -9.19 -26.73 -4.56
CA ARG A 67 -9.04 -27.19 -5.95
C ARG A 67 -7.77 -26.60 -6.55
N ASP A 68 -7.57 -25.27 -6.42
CA ASP A 68 -6.40 -24.61 -6.99
C ASP A 68 -5.11 -25.10 -6.35
N ALA A 69 -5.12 -25.36 -5.04
CA ALA A 69 -3.98 -25.94 -4.33
C ALA A 69 -3.55 -27.32 -4.84
N LYS A 70 -4.45 -28.05 -5.51
CA LYS A 70 -4.12 -29.36 -6.10
C LYS A 70 -3.59 -29.29 -7.52
N ILE A 71 -3.92 -28.20 -8.27
CA ILE A 71 -3.66 -28.12 -9.71
C ILE A 71 -2.65 -27.05 -10.10
N LYS A 72 -2.40 -26.05 -9.23
CA LYS A 72 -1.47 -24.94 -9.49
C LYS A 72 -0.25 -25.07 -8.56
N ALA A 73 0.92 -25.22 -9.15
CA ALA A 73 2.17 -25.43 -8.41
C ALA A 73 2.53 -24.28 -7.47
N ASP A 74 2.26 -23.04 -7.89
CA ASP A 74 2.61 -21.83 -7.13
C ASP A 74 1.54 -21.41 -6.11
N TYR A 75 0.42 -22.15 -6.06
CA TYR A 75 -0.67 -21.81 -5.15
C TYR A 75 -0.40 -22.33 -3.72
N PRO A 76 -0.69 -21.55 -2.67
CA PRO A 76 -0.46 -21.99 -1.29
C PRO A 76 -1.15 -23.32 -0.99
N PRO A 77 -0.40 -24.34 -0.50
CA PRO A 77 -0.98 -25.68 -0.30
C PRO A 77 -2.01 -25.73 0.83
N TYR A 78 -1.90 -24.81 1.79
CA TYR A 78 -2.78 -24.76 2.98
C TYR A 78 -3.40 -23.36 3.13
N PRO A 79 -4.61 -23.27 3.75
CA PRO A 79 -5.29 -22.00 4.00
C PRO A 79 -4.63 -21.15 5.11
N VAL A 80 -3.66 -21.72 5.82
CA VAL A 80 -2.84 -20.99 6.81
C VAL A 80 -1.41 -20.98 6.32
N GLN A 81 -0.83 -19.79 6.24
CA GLN A 81 0.54 -19.55 5.82
C GLN A 81 1.30 -18.76 6.87
N THR A 82 2.58 -19.08 7.05
CA THR A 82 3.45 -18.35 7.97
C THR A 82 4.53 -17.62 7.19
N VAL A 83 4.61 -16.31 7.36
CA VAL A 83 5.68 -15.47 6.80
C VAL A 83 6.54 -14.98 7.95
N LYS A 84 7.85 -15.27 7.92
CA LYS A 84 8.81 -14.97 8.99
C LYS A 84 9.81 -13.92 8.52
N PHE A 85 10.21 -13.07 9.48
CA PHE A 85 11.25 -12.05 9.31
C PHE A 85 12.22 -12.15 10.48
N THR A 86 13.52 -12.11 10.18
CA THR A 86 14.56 -11.97 11.19
C THR A 86 15.15 -10.57 11.05
N PHE A 87 15.43 -9.92 12.16
CA PHE A 87 15.89 -8.54 12.20
C PHE A 87 17.32 -8.48 12.76
N THR A 88 18.12 -7.66 12.12
CA THR A 88 19.49 -7.35 12.51
C THR A 88 19.53 -6.07 13.33
N ASP A 89 20.67 -5.79 13.99
CA ASP A 89 20.87 -4.52 14.69
C ASP A 89 20.79 -3.31 13.72
N ALA A 90 21.18 -3.50 12.45
CA ALA A 90 20.99 -2.47 11.42
C ALA A 90 19.53 -2.18 11.14
N ASP A 91 18.66 -3.21 11.07
CA ASP A 91 17.20 -3.03 10.91
C ASP A 91 16.62 -2.23 12.09
N PHE A 92 17.08 -2.51 13.32
CA PHE A 92 16.61 -1.77 14.50
C PHE A 92 17.09 -0.31 14.50
N ALA A 93 18.31 -0.04 14.09
CA ALA A 93 18.84 1.31 13.96
C ALA A 93 18.05 2.12 12.92
N GLU A 94 17.80 1.53 11.74
CA GLU A 94 16.97 2.15 10.70
C GLU A 94 15.52 2.42 11.19
N CYS A 95 14.95 1.48 11.94
CA CYS A 95 13.63 1.62 12.54
C CYS A 95 13.59 2.82 13.51
N GLU A 96 14.60 2.97 14.35
CA GLU A 96 14.70 4.08 15.31
C GLU A 96 14.84 5.43 14.60
N GLU A 97 15.68 5.50 13.58
CA GLU A 97 15.84 6.71 12.75
C GLU A 97 14.54 7.10 12.08
N TRP A 98 13.86 6.12 11.47
CA TRP A 98 12.57 6.33 10.81
C TRP A 98 11.48 6.80 11.80
N LEU A 99 11.36 6.15 12.96
CA LEU A 99 10.41 6.56 14.01
C LEU A 99 10.71 7.99 14.50
N THR A 100 11.98 8.29 14.73
CA THR A 100 12.40 9.62 15.18
C THR A 100 12.06 10.70 14.16
N ALA A 101 12.28 10.42 12.86
CA ALA A 101 11.93 11.33 11.79
C ALA A 101 10.40 11.55 11.72
N LYS A 102 9.61 10.47 11.82
CA LYS A 102 8.15 10.55 11.82
C LYS A 102 7.57 11.34 13.01
N PHE A 103 8.13 11.19 14.20
CA PHE A 103 7.71 12.00 15.33
C PHE A 103 8.01 13.48 15.14
N LYS A 104 9.20 13.82 14.59
CA LYS A 104 9.53 15.22 14.27
C LYS A 104 8.59 15.81 13.20
N GLU A 105 8.23 15.02 12.17
CA GLU A 105 7.24 15.42 11.17
C GLU A 105 5.87 15.72 11.80
N ILE A 106 5.40 14.85 12.72
CA ILE A 106 4.13 15.03 13.43
C ILE A 106 4.18 16.29 14.29
N GLU A 107 5.22 16.46 15.12
CA GLU A 107 5.39 17.65 15.97
C GLU A 107 5.48 18.95 15.17
N ALA A 108 6.04 18.91 13.97
CA ALA A 108 6.07 20.06 13.07
C ALA A 108 4.67 20.33 12.48
N ALA A 109 3.96 19.27 12.05
CA ALA A 109 2.63 19.38 11.47
C ALA A 109 1.58 19.89 12.48
N GLU A 110 1.68 19.49 13.76
CA GLU A 110 0.78 19.97 14.83
C GLU A 110 0.81 21.51 15.04
N LYS A 111 1.84 22.18 14.55
CA LYS A 111 2.00 23.65 14.66
C LYS A 111 1.50 24.39 13.42
N LEU A 112 1.14 23.65 12.36
CA LEU A 112 0.67 24.24 11.11
C LEU A 112 -0.84 24.49 11.15
N PRO A 113 -1.33 25.52 10.45
CA PRO A 113 -2.76 25.66 10.20
C PRO A 113 -3.25 24.55 9.26
N ASP A 114 -4.55 24.26 9.31
CA ASP A 114 -5.16 23.12 8.59
C ASP A 114 -4.91 23.14 7.07
N ASP A 115 -4.78 24.31 6.48
CA ASP A 115 -4.54 24.50 5.04
C ASP A 115 -3.08 24.31 4.62
N GLU A 116 -2.17 24.27 5.59
CA GLU A 116 -0.74 24.00 5.36
C GLU A 116 -0.32 22.58 5.76
N LEU A 117 -1.25 21.73 6.23
CA LEU A 117 -0.94 20.36 6.62
C LEU A 117 -0.41 19.55 5.44
N PRO A 118 0.61 18.68 5.66
CA PRO A 118 1.16 17.82 4.62
C PRO A 118 0.10 16.92 3.99
N ILE A 119 0.11 16.84 2.67
CA ILE A 119 -0.77 15.96 1.90
C ILE A 119 -0.14 14.57 1.83
N CYS A 120 -0.95 13.53 2.02
CA CYS A 120 -0.52 12.14 1.82
C CYS A 120 0.07 11.92 0.42
N THR A 121 1.07 11.06 0.30
CA THR A 121 1.64 10.69 -1.00
C THR A 121 0.62 9.93 -1.87
N PRO A 122 0.81 9.82 -3.19
CA PRO A 122 -0.07 9.01 -4.04
C PRO A 122 -0.20 7.56 -3.56
N GLU A 123 0.89 6.97 -3.11
CA GLU A 123 0.93 5.61 -2.55
C GLU A 123 0.08 5.50 -1.28
N GLU A 124 0.23 6.46 -0.37
CA GLU A 124 -0.58 6.52 0.85
C GLU A 124 -2.07 6.74 0.59
N ARG A 125 -2.42 7.39 -0.52
CA ARG A 125 -3.80 7.58 -0.97
C ARG A 125 -4.37 6.39 -1.75
N PHE A 126 -3.57 5.35 -2.02
CA PHE A 126 -3.90 4.25 -2.92
C PHE A 126 -4.32 4.75 -4.32
N ASN A 127 -3.56 5.73 -4.83
CA ASN A 127 -3.82 6.29 -6.14
C ASN A 127 -3.60 5.24 -7.21
N SER A 128 -4.59 5.07 -8.10
CA SER A 128 -4.55 4.04 -9.15
C SER A 128 -3.59 4.36 -10.30
N GLY A 129 -2.93 5.53 -10.27
CA GLY A 129 -2.14 6.04 -11.36
C GLY A 129 -2.98 6.54 -12.55
N ASP A 130 -2.42 7.45 -13.31
CA ASP A 130 -3.05 7.96 -14.52
C ASP A 130 -3.13 6.88 -15.59
N LYS A 131 -4.19 6.90 -16.38
CA LYS A 131 -4.37 6.03 -17.54
C LYS A 131 -4.46 6.86 -18.82
N TYR A 132 -3.89 6.35 -19.87
CA TYR A 132 -3.76 7.01 -21.17
C TYR A 132 -4.63 6.27 -22.19
N ALA A 133 -5.76 6.88 -22.54
CA ALA A 133 -6.72 6.29 -23.46
C ALA A 133 -6.50 6.78 -24.87
N VAL A 134 -6.09 5.89 -25.79
CA VAL A 134 -5.99 6.23 -27.22
C VAL A 134 -7.39 6.22 -27.82
N MET A 135 -7.80 7.39 -28.32
CA MET A 135 -9.13 7.62 -28.87
C MET A 135 -9.11 7.74 -30.38
N LYS A 136 -10.25 7.47 -31.01
CA LYS A 136 -10.46 7.71 -32.43
C LYS A 136 -11.69 8.59 -32.63
N LYS A 137 -11.59 9.59 -33.48
CA LYS A 137 -12.67 10.52 -33.80
C LYS A 137 -13.96 9.77 -34.17
N GLY A 138 -15.06 10.17 -33.55
CA GLY A 138 -16.35 9.53 -33.75
C GLY A 138 -16.61 8.27 -32.89
N ARG A 139 -15.65 7.80 -32.09
CA ARG A 139 -15.86 6.70 -31.14
C ARG A 139 -15.99 7.23 -29.70
N LYS A 140 -16.93 6.64 -28.94
CA LYS A 140 -17.10 6.93 -27.51
C LYS A 140 -16.18 6.11 -26.61
N THR A 141 -15.66 4.99 -27.13
CA THR A 141 -14.80 4.08 -26.37
C THR A 141 -13.37 4.15 -26.87
N ALA A 142 -12.41 4.10 -25.95
CA ALA A 142 -10.99 4.04 -26.29
C ALA A 142 -10.66 2.81 -27.17
N LEU A 143 -9.71 2.97 -28.08
CA LEU A 143 -9.12 1.87 -28.84
C LEU A 143 -8.26 1.00 -27.92
N ARG A 144 -7.49 1.66 -27.05
CA ARG A 144 -6.63 1.04 -26.05
C ARG A 144 -6.48 1.97 -24.85
N VAL A 145 -6.30 1.42 -23.65
CA VAL A 145 -5.93 2.15 -22.43
C VAL A 145 -4.62 1.58 -21.93
N LEU A 146 -3.67 2.44 -21.64
CA LEU A 146 -2.28 2.12 -21.28
C LEU A 146 -1.89 2.85 -20.00
N ASP A 147 -0.80 2.38 -19.38
CA ASP A 147 -0.35 2.86 -18.07
C ASP A 147 0.68 3.98 -18.16
N SER A 148 1.25 4.23 -19.35
CA SER A 148 2.15 5.35 -19.59
C SER A 148 1.82 6.11 -20.86
N LEU A 149 2.19 7.39 -20.89
CA LEU A 149 2.01 8.25 -22.05
C LEU A 149 2.88 7.79 -23.24
N GLU A 150 4.07 7.31 -22.94
CA GLU A 150 5.03 6.81 -23.93
C GLU A 150 4.47 5.60 -24.64
N GLU A 151 3.98 4.61 -23.88
CA GLU A 151 3.32 3.43 -24.47
C GLU A 151 2.09 3.80 -25.29
N ALA A 152 1.30 4.77 -24.82
CA ALA A 152 0.13 5.24 -25.55
C ALA A 152 0.50 5.92 -26.89
N LYS A 153 1.57 6.73 -26.92
CA LYS A 153 2.09 7.34 -28.14
C LYS A 153 2.62 6.29 -29.12
N GLN A 154 3.41 5.34 -28.62
CA GLN A 154 3.93 4.25 -29.44
C GLN A 154 2.80 3.43 -30.03
N TRP A 155 1.86 3.00 -29.17
CA TRP A 155 0.72 2.20 -29.63
C TRP A 155 -0.13 2.93 -30.67
N MET A 156 -0.37 4.24 -30.47
CA MET A 156 -1.12 5.07 -31.40
C MET A 156 -0.40 5.20 -32.76
N ALA A 157 0.93 5.30 -32.76
CA ALA A 157 1.72 5.37 -33.99
C ALA A 157 1.64 4.04 -34.80
N GLU A 158 1.61 2.91 -34.11
CA GLU A 158 1.58 1.57 -34.75
C GLU A 158 0.17 1.14 -35.17
N ASN A 159 -0.87 1.53 -34.44
CA ASN A 159 -2.23 0.99 -34.58
C ASN A 159 -3.27 2.06 -34.97
N GLY A 160 -2.87 3.31 -35.03
CA GLY A 160 -3.75 4.45 -35.31
C GLY A 160 -4.50 4.95 -34.07
N GLY A 161 -5.08 6.11 -34.24
CA GLY A 161 -5.76 6.90 -33.21
C GLY A 161 -5.61 8.36 -33.57
N ASP A 162 -6.41 9.22 -32.95
CA ASP A 162 -6.41 10.67 -33.28
C ASP A 162 -5.99 11.51 -32.06
N GLU A 163 -6.20 11.01 -30.86
CA GLU A 163 -5.84 11.72 -29.61
C GLU A 163 -5.57 10.75 -28.45
N ILE A 164 -4.85 11.22 -27.44
CA ILE A 164 -4.66 10.51 -26.18
C ILE A 164 -5.34 11.33 -25.09
N GLN A 165 -6.34 10.71 -24.43
CA GLN A 165 -7.00 11.29 -23.28
C GLN A 165 -6.34 10.80 -22.01
N VAL A 166 -5.89 11.73 -21.15
CA VAL A 166 -5.43 11.39 -19.80
C VAL A 166 -6.65 11.20 -18.91
N ARG A 167 -6.70 10.05 -18.27
CA ARG A 167 -7.67 9.72 -17.23
C ARG A 167 -6.94 9.73 -15.90
N PRO A 168 -7.14 10.75 -15.06
CA PRO A 168 -6.47 10.83 -13.76
C PRO A 168 -6.75 9.63 -12.89
N GLY A 169 -5.74 9.21 -12.12
CA GLY A 169 -5.89 8.15 -11.14
C GLY A 169 -6.85 8.54 -10.02
N GLU A 170 -7.52 7.55 -9.45
CA GLU A 170 -8.43 7.72 -8.33
C GLU A 170 -7.73 7.47 -7.00
N ASP A 171 -7.93 8.35 -6.04
CA ASP A 171 -7.41 8.23 -4.67
C ASP A 171 -8.36 7.36 -3.82
N LYS A 172 -8.33 6.04 -4.03
CA LYS A 172 -9.28 5.08 -3.44
C LYS A 172 -9.35 5.13 -1.92
N LYS A 173 -8.20 5.30 -1.25
CA LYS A 173 -8.20 5.42 0.20
C LYS A 173 -8.96 6.65 0.68
N CYS A 174 -8.80 7.78 0.00
CA CYS A 174 -9.50 9.01 0.36
C CYS A 174 -11.01 8.88 0.20
N MET A 175 -11.47 8.15 -0.81
CA MET A 175 -12.89 7.96 -1.11
C MET A 175 -13.56 6.94 -0.19
N ASP A 176 -12.87 5.82 0.14
CA ASP A 176 -13.54 4.65 0.72
C ASP A 176 -13.07 4.32 2.14
N TYR A 177 -11.86 4.75 2.56
CA TYR A 177 -11.21 4.21 3.76
C TYR A 177 -10.64 5.24 4.73
N CYS A 178 -10.57 6.53 4.34
CA CYS A 178 -9.94 7.54 5.16
C CYS A 178 -10.89 8.08 6.22
N ALA A 179 -10.63 7.77 7.49
CA ALA A 179 -11.43 8.29 8.60
C ALA A 179 -11.30 9.81 8.81
N ALA A 180 -10.26 10.44 8.24
CA ALA A 180 -10.00 11.88 8.35
C ALA A 180 -10.42 12.68 7.10
N CYS A 181 -11.10 12.06 6.13
CA CYS A 181 -11.42 12.72 4.86
C CYS A 181 -12.26 14.00 5.05
N GLU A 182 -13.18 14.02 6.01
CA GLU A 182 -14.04 15.19 6.30
C GLU A 182 -13.24 16.43 6.75
N PHE A 183 -12.07 16.23 7.34
CA PHE A 183 -11.17 17.30 7.81
C PHE A 183 -10.04 17.62 6.82
N CYS A 184 -9.92 16.86 5.75
CA CYS A 184 -8.82 16.96 4.79
C CYS A 184 -9.13 17.96 3.68
N ASN A 185 -8.36 19.05 3.57
CA ASN A 185 -8.51 20.05 2.51
C ASN A 185 -8.26 19.47 1.13
N TYR A 186 -7.26 18.60 0.99
CA TYR A 186 -7.01 17.89 -0.28
C TYR A 186 -8.24 17.09 -0.74
N TYR A 187 -8.88 16.35 0.15
CA TYR A 187 -10.08 15.57 -0.17
C TYR A 187 -11.21 16.48 -0.67
N ARG A 188 -11.49 17.56 0.07
CA ARG A 188 -12.54 18.52 -0.29
C ARG A 188 -12.30 19.17 -1.66
N GLU A 189 -11.07 19.59 -1.92
CA GLU A 189 -10.74 20.33 -3.14
C GLU A 189 -10.54 19.43 -4.37
N LYS A 190 -9.84 18.32 -4.22
CA LYS A 190 -9.40 17.48 -5.34
C LYS A 190 -10.27 16.25 -5.58
N VAL A 191 -10.83 15.67 -4.53
CA VAL A 191 -11.65 14.46 -4.64
C VAL A 191 -13.13 14.81 -4.80
N VAL A 192 -13.66 15.68 -3.94
CA VAL A 192 -15.09 16.04 -3.97
C VAL A 192 -15.40 17.07 -5.07
N ASN A 193 -14.61 18.16 -5.14
CA ASN A 193 -14.85 19.27 -6.09
C ASN A 193 -14.12 19.09 -7.43
N GLY A 194 -13.03 18.32 -7.44
CA GLY A 194 -12.24 18.02 -8.61
C GLY A 194 -12.78 16.81 -9.35
N ASN A 195 -14.02 16.84 -9.82
CA ASN A 195 -14.51 15.84 -10.79
C ASN A 195 -13.49 15.74 -11.91
N GLY A 196 -12.75 14.63 -11.94
CA GLY A 196 -11.59 14.40 -12.77
C GLY A 196 -11.81 14.78 -14.22
N GLY A 197 -11.44 16.01 -14.55
CA GLY A 197 -11.56 16.50 -15.91
C GLY A 197 -10.65 15.67 -16.81
N ILE A 198 -11.22 14.95 -17.76
CA ILE A 198 -10.51 14.26 -18.83
C ILE A 198 -9.76 15.35 -19.60
N LYS A 199 -8.41 15.32 -19.60
CA LYS A 199 -7.56 16.22 -20.38
C LYS A 199 -7.07 15.50 -21.63
N ALA A 200 -7.22 16.12 -22.80
CA ALA A 200 -6.56 15.69 -24.04
C ALA A 200 -5.09 16.15 -24.00
N VAL A 201 -4.16 15.33 -24.53
CA VAL A 201 -2.72 15.60 -24.66
C VAL A 201 -2.30 15.49 -26.11
#